data_1e4d8f8ae76116289e86eea0b00543db
#
_entry.id   1e4d8f8ae76116289e86eea0b00543db
#
_cell.length_a   1.000
_cell.length_b   1.000
_cell.length_c   1.000
_cell.angle_alpha   90.00
_cell.angle_beta   90.00
_cell.angle_gamma   90.00
#
_symmetry.space_group_name_H-M   'P 1'
#
loop_
_entity.id
_entity.type
_entity.pdbx_description
1 polymer ?
#
loop_
_entity_poly.entity_id
_entity_poly.type
_entity_poly.pdbx_seq_one_letter_code
_entity_poly.pdbx_strand_id
1 'polypeptide(L)'
;MFLKTDSGTAYIHNFDSLDSEKEIVLFIPGAGMDHRVADLISPNPKIFNKVLSIDLPGHGSSTPTEAKSIQEYAGFISNCIKEIDISGIHLCGHSMGGLVAMELAASDSKLFKSVALFNCQYPLFVGSALLDGSSRNLDGAADFLTKYGIHKLPKIEKPKKTFGSMGSSFYKKTDGKVISPYGSKEVRDPDREVALFGLKKLFNQVSKDILSIDMNACMNYRMDDSDIKSINNINILIGEMDKLVSEKKIDEMISMFGSAQLKKMEGVAHFPFFEDPKVLNKTLEEVFNTYI
;
A
#
# COMPACT_ATOMS: atom_id res chain seq x y z
N MET A 1 -1.07 0.96 19.17
CA MET A 1 -0.18 1.55 20.21
C MET A 1 0.41 2.88 19.73
N PHE A 2 0.61 3.83 20.65
CA PHE A 2 1.39 5.05 20.34
C PHE A 2 2.78 4.93 20.98
N LEU A 3 3.81 5.19 20.19
CA LEU A 3 5.20 5.18 20.60
C LEU A 3 5.81 6.58 20.49
N LYS A 4 6.41 7.09 21.56
CA LYS A 4 7.18 8.34 21.52
C LYS A 4 8.58 8.06 20.99
N THR A 5 8.99 8.81 19.99
CA THR A 5 10.33 8.77 19.41
C THR A 5 10.95 10.17 19.49
N ASP A 6 12.24 10.28 19.26
CA ASP A 6 12.92 11.59 19.19
C ASP A 6 12.36 12.49 18.08
N SER A 7 11.77 11.89 17.04
CA SER A 7 11.22 12.57 15.86
C SER A 7 9.71 12.84 15.96
N GLY A 8 9.06 12.51 17.10
CA GLY A 8 7.62 12.69 17.26
C GLY A 8 6.92 11.46 17.83
N THR A 9 5.62 11.35 17.63
CA THR A 9 4.85 10.18 18.08
C THR A 9 4.46 9.32 16.87
N ALA A 10 4.89 8.06 16.90
CA ALA A 10 4.51 7.05 15.93
C ALA A 10 3.25 6.31 16.38
N TYR A 11 2.36 6.02 15.43
CA TYR A 11 1.26 5.08 15.64
C TYR A 11 1.61 3.72 15.03
N ILE A 12 1.56 2.68 15.85
CA ILE A 12 1.83 1.30 15.45
C ILE A 12 0.53 0.51 15.54
N HIS A 13 0.03 0.12 14.38
CA HIS A 13 -1.24 -0.60 14.24
C HIS A 13 -1.04 -2.10 14.51
N ASN A 14 -2.02 -2.73 15.16
CA ASN A 14 -2.04 -4.16 15.51
C ASN A 14 -0.93 -4.66 16.46
N PHE A 15 -0.07 -3.81 17.01
CA PHE A 15 1.02 -4.22 17.89
C PHE A 15 0.51 -4.96 19.15
N ASP A 16 -0.53 -4.42 19.80
CA ASP A 16 -1.06 -4.99 21.06
C ASP A 16 -1.72 -6.38 20.87
N SER A 17 -1.84 -6.85 19.64
CA SER A 17 -2.41 -8.15 19.28
C SER A 17 -1.39 -9.17 18.80
N LEU A 18 -0.08 -8.91 18.96
CA LEU A 18 0.98 -9.81 18.53
C LEU A 18 0.98 -11.08 19.41
N ASP A 19 1.06 -12.21 18.73
CA ASP A 19 1.22 -13.56 19.29
C ASP A 19 2.66 -14.02 18.99
N SER A 20 3.44 -14.34 20.02
CA SER A 20 4.85 -14.73 19.88
C SER A 20 5.07 -16.02 19.10
N GLU A 21 4.03 -16.85 18.99
CA GLU A 21 4.09 -18.13 18.25
C GLU A 21 3.82 -17.96 16.75
N LYS A 22 3.51 -16.74 16.31
CA LYS A 22 3.18 -16.44 14.92
C LYS A 22 4.18 -15.53 14.26
N GLU A 23 4.27 -15.68 12.94
CA GLU A 23 5.12 -14.84 12.10
C GLU A 23 4.63 -13.39 12.07
N ILE A 24 5.57 -12.45 12.04
CA ILE A 24 5.30 -11.01 11.98
C ILE A 24 5.39 -10.55 10.53
N VAL A 25 4.31 -9.93 10.05
CA VAL A 25 4.29 -9.20 8.78
C VAL A 25 4.21 -7.71 9.07
N LEU A 26 5.20 -6.94 8.62
CA LEU A 26 5.18 -5.47 8.65
C LEU A 26 4.87 -4.93 7.26
N PHE A 27 3.78 -4.20 7.16
CA PHE A 27 3.34 -3.57 5.92
C PHE A 27 3.61 -2.06 5.92
N ILE A 28 4.20 -1.57 4.84
CA ILE A 28 4.42 -0.14 4.59
C ILE A 28 3.51 0.29 3.44
N PRO A 29 2.55 1.18 3.71
CA PRO A 29 1.59 1.65 2.71
C PRO A 29 2.23 2.56 1.66
N GLY A 30 1.53 2.74 0.54
CA GLY A 30 1.92 3.66 -0.53
C GLY A 30 1.67 5.13 -0.16
N ALA A 31 2.05 6.02 -1.07
CA ALA A 31 1.92 7.47 -0.92
C ALA A 31 0.49 7.90 -0.52
N GLY A 32 0.38 8.78 0.46
CA GLY A 32 -0.89 9.31 0.97
C GLY A 32 -1.79 8.28 1.68
N MET A 33 -1.26 7.11 2.02
CA MET A 33 -1.99 6.03 2.71
C MET A 33 -1.46 5.83 4.13
N ASP A 34 -2.21 5.07 4.93
CA ASP A 34 -1.87 4.78 6.32
C ASP A 34 -2.22 3.33 6.73
N HIS A 35 -2.08 3.03 8.02
CA HIS A 35 -2.30 1.71 8.61
C HIS A 35 -3.64 1.04 8.24
N ARG A 36 -4.67 1.78 7.86
CA ARG A 36 -6.00 1.21 7.53
C ARG A 36 -5.94 0.27 6.32
N VAL A 37 -4.92 0.41 5.46
CA VAL A 37 -4.69 -0.53 4.37
C VAL A 37 -4.25 -1.90 4.88
N ALA A 38 -3.52 -1.95 5.99
CA ALA A 38 -3.09 -3.21 6.60
C ALA A 38 -4.26 -4.12 7.00
N ASP A 39 -5.41 -3.54 7.38
CA ASP A 39 -6.62 -4.31 7.72
C ASP A 39 -7.23 -5.05 6.52
N LEU A 40 -6.86 -4.67 5.30
CA LEU A 40 -7.27 -5.33 4.05
C LEU A 40 -6.35 -6.49 3.67
N ILE A 41 -5.22 -6.64 4.37
CA ILE A 41 -4.19 -7.63 4.12
C ILE A 41 -4.22 -8.64 5.27
N SER A 42 -4.53 -9.89 4.96
CA SER A 42 -4.66 -10.94 5.98
C SER A 42 -4.17 -12.27 5.42
N PRO A 43 -2.85 -12.51 5.39
CA PRO A 43 -2.31 -13.82 5.09
C PRO A 43 -2.79 -14.82 6.16
N ASN A 44 -2.57 -16.11 5.95
CA ASN A 44 -3.13 -17.18 6.79
C ASN A 44 -3.04 -16.88 8.31
N PRO A 45 -4.15 -16.61 9.00
CA PRO A 45 -4.13 -16.17 10.40
C PRO A 45 -3.73 -17.26 11.40
N LYS A 46 -3.54 -18.51 10.95
CA LYS A 46 -2.98 -19.59 11.77
C LYS A 46 -1.46 -19.50 11.88
N ILE A 47 -0.81 -18.90 10.89
CA ILE A 47 0.65 -18.79 10.78
C ILE A 47 1.10 -17.37 11.10
N PHE A 48 0.39 -16.38 10.57
CA PHE A 48 0.76 -14.97 10.67
C PHE A 48 -0.09 -14.23 11.70
N ASN A 49 0.52 -13.27 12.36
CA ASN A 49 -0.18 -12.25 13.13
C ASN A 49 -1.08 -11.39 12.23
N LYS A 50 -1.94 -10.58 12.82
CA LYS A 50 -2.52 -9.44 12.10
C LYS A 50 -1.39 -8.59 11.56
N VAL A 51 -1.55 -8.09 10.34
CA VAL A 51 -0.51 -7.32 9.68
C VAL A 51 -0.22 -6.05 10.47
N LEU A 52 1.04 -5.91 10.89
CA LEU A 52 1.55 -4.75 11.57
C LEU A 52 1.75 -3.62 10.55
N SER A 53 1.45 -2.39 10.92
CA SER A 53 1.79 -1.22 10.11
C SER A 53 2.17 -0.05 11.01
N ILE A 54 3.17 0.71 10.59
CA ILE A 54 3.62 1.91 11.27
C ILE A 54 3.26 3.10 10.39
N ASP A 55 2.43 4.00 10.89
CA ASP A 55 2.10 5.22 10.16
C ASP A 55 3.36 6.08 10.00
N LEU A 56 3.65 6.45 8.76
CA LEU A 56 4.75 7.34 8.45
C LEU A 56 4.51 8.75 9.04
N PRO A 57 5.55 9.57 9.22
CA PRO A 57 5.39 10.96 9.63
C PRO A 57 4.34 11.71 8.79
N GLY A 58 3.37 12.30 9.45
CA GLY A 58 2.27 13.03 8.78
C GLY A 58 1.15 12.16 8.20
N HIS A 59 1.25 10.84 8.32
CA HIS A 59 0.23 9.90 7.88
C HIS A 59 -0.59 9.38 9.07
N GLY A 60 -1.86 9.08 8.79
CA GLY A 60 -2.76 8.44 9.74
C GLY A 60 -2.77 9.09 11.12
N SER A 61 -2.31 8.37 12.13
CA SER A 61 -2.28 8.81 13.53
C SER A 61 -0.89 9.21 14.02
N SER A 62 0.16 9.11 13.17
CA SER A 62 1.49 9.60 13.49
C SER A 62 1.59 11.11 13.39
N THR A 63 2.37 11.73 14.26
CA THR A 63 2.56 13.19 14.20
C THR A 63 3.37 13.58 12.96
N PRO A 64 3.09 14.73 12.33
CA PRO A 64 3.94 15.29 11.29
C PRO A 64 5.36 15.55 11.83
N THR A 65 6.34 15.29 11.00
CA THR A 65 7.73 15.66 11.22
C THR A 65 8.26 16.41 9.98
N GLU A 66 9.54 16.76 9.99
CA GLU A 66 10.17 17.35 8.82
C GLU A 66 10.63 16.30 7.77
N ALA A 67 10.31 15.03 7.97
CA ALA A 67 10.66 13.94 7.05
C ALA A 67 10.04 14.16 5.68
N LYS A 68 10.88 14.17 4.62
CA LYS A 68 10.49 14.46 3.23
C LYS A 68 11.20 13.57 2.21
N SER A 69 11.84 12.51 2.67
CA SER A 69 12.57 11.56 1.81
C SER A 69 12.29 10.12 2.21
N ILE A 70 12.53 9.20 1.28
CA ILE A 70 12.39 7.76 1.54
C ILE A 70 13.33 7.32 2.67
N GLN A 71 14.56 7.85 2.70
CA GLN A 71 15.56 7.56 3.74
C GLN A 71 15.07 8.00 5.13
N GLU A 72 14.48 9.19 5.24
CA GLU A 72 13.94 9.69 6.51
C GLU A 72 12.73 8.88 6.98
N TYR A 73 11.85 8.44 6.05
CA TYR A 73 10.75 7.53 6.37
C TYR A 73 11.27 6.17 6.86
N ALA A 74 12.27 5.61 6.18
CA ALA A 74 12.89 4.35 6.60
C ALA A 74 13.57 4.48 7.96
N GLY A 75 14.32 5.56 8.20
CA GLY A 75 14.94 5.86 9.49
C GLY A 75 13.91 5.95 10.63
N PHE A 76 12.77 6.60 10.39
CA PHE A 76 11.69 6.67 11.37
C PHE A 76 11.14 5.28 11.72
N ILE A 77 10.86 4.43 10.72
CA ILE A 77 10.39 3.05 10.95
C ILE A 77 11.46 2.22 11.65
N SER A 78 12.73 2.31 11.23
CA SER A 78 13.85 1.60 11.86
C SER A 78 13.94 1.90 13.35
N ASN A 79 13.81 3.17 13.73
CA ASN A 79 13.80 3.57 15.14
C ASN A 79 12.62 2.97 15.90
N CYS A 80 11.42 2.96 15.29
CA CYS A 80 10.26 2.32 15.90
C CYS A 80 10.46 0.81 16.11
N ILE A 81 11.01 0.10 15.12
CA ILE A 81 11.28 -1.35 15.22
C ILE A 81 12.24 -1.65 16.36
N LYS A 82 13.31 -0.85 16.50
CA LYS A 82 14.30 -1.00 17.58
C LYS A 82 13.69 -0.78 18.96
N GLU A 83 12.84 0.24 19.10
CA GLU A 83 12.17 0.56 20.37
C GLU A 83 11.16 -0.49 20.81
N ILE A 84 10.47 -1.15 19.86
CA ILE A 84 9.51 -2.21 20.16
C ILE A 84 10.14 -3.60 20.20
N ASP A 85 11.43 -3.71 19.93
CA ASP A 85 12.25 -4.93 20.03
C ASP A 85 11.68 -6.14 19.29
N ILE A 86 11.31 -5.96 18.03
CA ILE A 86 10.84 -7.05 17.15
C ILE A 86 11.89 -7.38 16.09
N SER A 87 11.95 -8.66 15.72
CA SER A 87 12.83 -9.17 14.69
C SER A 87 12.17 -10.33 13.94
N GLY A 88 12.86 -10.88 12.95
CA GLY A 88 12.30 -11.98 12.16
C GLY A 88 11.08 -11.58 11.34
N ILE A 89 11.08 -10.36 10.82
CA ILE A 89 9.94 -9.72 10.17
C ILE A 89 9.88 -10.11 8.69
N HIS A 90 8.68 -10.45 8.20
CA HIS A 90 8.37 -10.43 6.79
C HIS A 90 7.97 -8.99 6.42
N LEU A 91 8.86 -8.29 5.72
CA LEU A 91 8.63 -6.90 5.32
C LEU A 91 7.88 -6.85 4.00
N CYS A 92 6.79 -6.12 3.93
CA CYS A 92 6.13 -5.87 2.66
C CYS A 92 5.80 -4.39 2.47
N GLY A 93 6.01 -3.90 1.25
CA GLY A 93 5.77 -2.50 0.89
C GLY A 93 5.03 -2.35 -0.42
N HIS A 94 4.06 -1.44 -0.43
CA HIS A 94 3.26 -1.11 -1.60
C HIS A 94 3.72 0.20 -2.23
N SER A 95 3.98 0.22 -3.54
CA SER A 95 4.31 1.45 -4.28
C SER A 95 5.45 2.23 -3.60
N MET A 96 5.24 3.47 -3.11
CA MET A 96 6.20 4.22 -2.30
C MET A 96 6.69 3.41 -1.09
N GLY A 97 5.80 2.72 -0.40
CA GLY A 97 6.16 1.85 0.72
C GLY A 97 7.14 0.75 0.34
N GLY A 98 7.16 0.33 -0.94
CA GLY A 98 8.18 -0.57 -1.48
C GLY A 98 9.57 0.07 -1.51
N LEU A 99 9.69 1.35 -1.85
CA LEU A 99 10.96 2.08 -1.79
C LEU A 99 11.46 2.22 -0.35
N VAL A 100 10.55 2.50 0.59
CA VAL A 100 10.88 2.54 2.02
C VAL A 100 11.32 1.17 2.52
N ALA A 101 10.67 0.09 2.08
CA ALA A 101 11.05 -1.28 2.42
C ALA A 101 12.43 -1.66 1.87
N MET A 102 12.79 -1.20 0.65
CA MET A 102 14.14 -1.38 0.10
C MET A 102 15.19 -0.70 0.98
N GLU A 103 14.97 0.54 1.36
CA GLU A 103 15.90 1.32 2.21
C GLU A 103 16.08 0.65 3.58
N LEU A 104 14.99 0.21 4.21
CA LEU A 104 15.02 -0.53 5.48
C LEU A 104 15.82 -1.83 5.37
N ALA A 105 15.54 -2.63 4.33
CA ALA A 105 16.18 -3.92 4.14
C ALA A 105 17.69 -3.80 3.83
N ALA A 106 18.11 -2.72 3.17
CA ALA A 106 19.52 -2.44 2.94
C ALA A 106 20.22 -1.98 4.23
N SER A 107 19.54 -1.17 5.05
CA SER A 107 20.10 -0.62 6.29
C SER A 107 20.29 -1.67 7.38
N ASP A 108 19.40 -2.66 7.48
CA ASP A 108 19.48 -3.72 8.51
C ASP A 108 18.83 -5.03 8.02
N SER A 109 19.55 -5.72 7.12
CA SER A 109 19.07 -6.97 6.50
C SER A 109 18.79 -8.10 7.49
N LYS A 110 19.34 -8.05 8.71
CA LYS A 110 19.17 -9.11 9.71
C LYS A 110 17.80 -9.07 10.41
N LEU A 111 17.12 -7.95 10.37
CA LEU A 111 15.79 -7.81 10.96
C LEU A 111 14.71 -8.55 10.13
N PHE A 112 14.96 -8.74 8.83
CA PHE A 112 13.96 -9.17 7.89
C PHE A 112 14.23 -10.59 7.38
N LYS A 113 13.26 -11.50 7.57
CA LYS A 113 13.28 -12.86 6.98
C LYS A 113 13.11 -12.81 5.46
N SER A 114 12.24 -11.92 4.99
CA SER A 114 11.98 -11.72 3.57
C SER A 114 11.45 -10.32 3.30
N VAL A 115 11.57 -9.88 2.05
CA VAL A 115 11.07 -8.60 1.55
C VAL A 115 10.14 -8.85 0.37
N ALA A 116 8.93 -8.30 0.42
CA ALA A 116 7.96 -8.35 -0.65
C ALA A 116 7.61 -6.93 -1.11
N LEU A 117 7.99 -6.57 -2.34
CA LEU A 117 7.68 -5.29 -2.95
C LEU A 117 6.52 -5.48 -3.92
N PHE A 118 5.34 -4.94 -3.62
CA PHE A 118 4.24 -5.11 -4.54
C PHE A 118 3.79 -3.80 -5.19
N ASN A 119 3.59 -3.88 -6.50
CA ASN A 119 3.25 -2.76 -7.36
C ASN A 119 4.21 -1.57 -7.17
N CYS A 120 5.50 -1.88 -7.03
CA CYS A 120 6.60 -0.95 -6.85
C CYS A 120 7.61 -1.11 -7.98
N GLN A 121 8.14 -0.02 -8.50
CA GLN A 121 9.28 0.00 -9.43
C GLN A 121 10.38 0.93 -8.91
N TYR A 122 11.62 0.63 -9.29
CA TYR A 122 12.77 1.46 -8.97
C TYR A 122 13.67 1.65 -10.21
N PRO A 123 14.15 2.87 -10.48
CA PRO A 123 13.69 4.13 -9.89
C PRO A 123 12.23 4.41 -10.23
N LEU A 124 11.51 5.05 -9.29
CA LEU A 124 10.12 5.42 -9.49
C LEU A 124 10.03 6.78 -10.17
N PHE A 125 9.19 6.88 -11.19
CA PHE A 125 8.91 8.12 -11.90
C PHE A 125 7.44 8.49 -11.72
N VAL A 126 7.19 9.70 -11.25
CA VAL A 126 5.83 10.24 -11.09
C VAL A 126 5.53 11.18 -12.25
N GLY A 127 4.48 10.91 -13.01
CA GLY A 127 4.06 11.76 -14.11
C GLY A 127 3.63 13.15 -13.62
N SER A 128 3.89 14.20 -14.42
CA SER A 128 3.61 15.60 -14.07
C SER A 128 2.15 15.81 -13.63
N ALA A 129 1.19 15.17 -14.29
CA ALA A 129 -0.23 15.31 -13.96
C ALA A 129 -0.56 14.82 -12.52
N LEU A 130 0.08 13.73 -12.06
CA LEU A 130 -0.10 13.25 -10.70
C LEU A 130 0.66 14.12 -9.70
N LEU A 131 1.85 14.57 -10.05
CA LEU A 131 2.66 15.46 -9.22
C LEU A 131 1.95 16.80 -8.99
N ASP A 132 1.42 17.43 -10.04
CA ASP A 132 0.63 18.66 -9.94
C ASP A 132 -0.68 18.44 -9.17
N GLY A 133 -1.36 17.31 -9.41
CA GLY A 133 -2.59 16.93 -8.70
C GLY A 133 -2.36 16.74 -7.20
N SER A 134 -1.25 16.11 -6.82
CA SER A 134 -0.92 15.84 -5.41
C SER A 134 -0.72 17.11 -4.57
N SER A 135 -0.30 18.22 -5.19
CA SER A 135 -0.06 19.49 -4.51
C SER A 135 -1.26 20.43 -4.49
N ARG A 136 -2.16 20.31 -5.48
CA ARG A 136 -3.22 21.32 -5.72
C ARG A 136 -4.62 20.77 -5.63
N ASN A 137 -4.80 19.48 -5.88
CA ASN A 137 -6.11 18.86 -6.01
C ASN A 137 -6.08 17.36 -5.66
N LEU A 138 -6.20 17.04 -4.36
CA LEU A 138 -6.21 15.65 -3.87
C LEU A 138 -7.32 14.81 -4.51
N ASP A 139 -8.49 15.40 -4.79
CA ASP A 139 -9.57 14.69 -5.51
C ASP A 139 -9.15 14.33 -6.92
N GLY A 140 -8.45 15.21 -7.62
CA GLY A 140 -7.90 14.93 -8.95
C GLY A 140 -6.81 13.87 -8.92
N ALA A 141 -5.96 13.86 -7.90
CA ALA A 141 -4.97 12.81 -7.70
C ALA A 141 -5.65 11.44 -7.44
N ALA A 142 -6.68 11.40 -6.59
CA ALA A 142 -7.47 10.19 -6.33
C ALA A 142 -8.19 9.70 -7.59
N ASP A 143 -8.78 10.61 -8.38
CA ASP A 143 -9.42 10.27 -9.66
C ASP A 143 -8.40 9.69 -10.66
N PHE A 144 -7.20 10.27 -10.74
CA PHE A 144 -6.12 9.77 -11.59
C PHE A 144 -5.70 8.36 -11.17
N LEU A 145 -5.40 8.16 -9.90
CA LEU A 145 -4.98 6.86 -9.36
C LEU A 145 -6.08 5.80 -9.53
N THR A 146 -7.35 6.15 -9.31
CA THR A 146 -8.47 5.25 -9.55
C THR A 146 -8.58 4.87 -11.02
N LYS A 147 -8.38 5.83 -11.92
CA LYS A 147 -8.53 5.62 -13.37
C LYS A 147 -7.45 4.70 -13.94
N TYR A 148 -6.22 4.84 -13.48
CA TYR A 148 -5.07 4.16 -14.05
C TYR A 148 -4.54 3.02 -13.19
N GLY A 149 -4.82 3.06 -11.88
CA GLY A 149 -4.35 2.08 -10.92
C GLY A 149 -5.37 1.01 -10.54
N ILE A 150 -6.62 1.07 -11.03
CA ILE A 150 -7.65 0.07 -10.74
C ILE A 150 -8.14 -0.54 -12.03
N HIS A 151 -8.10 -1.88 -12.11
CA HIS A 151 -8.62 -2.65 -13.22
C HIS A 151 -10.01 -3.20 -12.95
N LYS A 152 -10.18 -3.84 -11.80
CA LYS A 152 -11.43 -4.52 -11.42
C LYS A 152 -11.71 -4.25 -9.95
N LEU A 153 -12.94 -3.95 -9.64
CA LEU A 153 -13.39 -3.83 -8.27
C LEU A 153 -14.15 -5.09 -7.87
N PRO A 154 -14.03 -5.53 -6.61
CA PRO A 154 -14.79 -6.66 -6.12
C PRO A 154 -16.27 -6.39 -6.33
N LYS A 155 -16.97 -7.33 -6.94
CA LYS A 155 -18.45 -7.28 -7.00
C LYS A 155 -18.94 -7.33 -5.55
N ILE A 156 -19.54 -6.24 -5.09
CA ILE A 156 -20.24 -6.25 -3.80
C ILE A 156 -21.37 -7.26 -3.96
N GLU A 157 -21.27 -8.42 -3.32
CA GLU A 157 -22.40 -9.33 -3.21
C GLU A 157 -23.52 -8.56 -2.52
N LYS A 158 -24.56 -8.24 -3.27
CA LYS A 158 -25.75 -7.60 -2.70
C LYS A 158 -26.23 -8.51 -1.59
N PRO A 159 -26.41 -8.02 -0.36
CA PRO A 159 -26.94 -8.83 0.72
C PRO A 159 -28.21 -9.51 0.19
N LYS A 160 -28.29 -10.84 0.33
CA LYS A 160 -29.48 -11.61 -0.03
C LYS A 160 -30.65 -10.89 0.62
N LYS A 161 -31.64 -10.47 -0.18
CA LYS A 161 -32.83 -9.77 0.32
C LYS A 161 -33.44 -10.62 1.44
N THR A 162 -33.16 -10.26 2.66
CA THR A 162 -33.93 -10.75 3.79
C THR A 162 -35.25 -10.00 3.78
N PHE A 163 -36.34 -10.75 3.78
CA PHE A 163 -37.71 -10.23 3.85
C PHE A 163 -37.79 -9.28 5.06
N GLY A 164 -37.92 -7.96 4.82
CA GLY A 164 -38.04 -6.96 5.89
C GLY A 164 -37.13 -5.75 5.81
N SER A 165 -36.14 -5.65 4.91
CA SER A 165 -35.34 -4.42 4.79
C SER A 165 -36.07 -3.38 3.91
N MET A 166 -36.83 -2.47 4.55
CA MET A 166 -37.23 -1.21 3.94
C MET A 166 -35.97 -0.35 3.78
N GLY A 167 -35.43 -0.23 2.57
CA GLY A 167 -34.24 0.59 2.33
C GLY A 167 -33.66 0.59 0.93
N SER A 168 -34.26 -0.07 -0.06
CA SER A 168 -33.68 -0.14 -1.41
C SER A 168 -34.37 0.74 -2.45
N SER A 169 -35.03 1.84 -2.03
CA SER A 169 -35.86 2.66 -2.94
C SER A 169 -35.12 3.85 -3.58
N PHE A 170 -33.81 3.98 -3.41
CA PHE A 170 -33.09 5.18 -3.90
C PHE A 170 -32.48 5.04 -5.31
N TYR A 171 -32.54 3.88 -5.93
CA TYR A 171 -32.01 3.69 -7.29
C TYR A 171 -33.15 3.25 -8.23
N LYS A 172 -33.65 4.16 -9.05
CA LYS A 172 -34.52 3.81 -10.18
C LYS A 172 -33.65 3.29 -11.34
N LYS A 173 -33.85 2.04 -11.72
CA LYS A 173 -33.33 1.49 -12.97
C LYS A 173 -34.27 1.86 -14.09
N THR A 174 -33.84 2.70 -15.01
CA THR A 174 -34.52 2.87 -16.32
C THR A 174 -33.50 2.52 -17.39
N ASP A 175 -33.83 1.53 -18.21
CA ASP A 175 -33.08 1.11 -19.42
C ASP A 175 -31.59 0.80 -19.23
N GLY A 176 -31.25 0.12 -18.16
CA GLY A 176 -29.89 -0.33 -17.90
C GLY A 176 -28.93 0.75 -17.36
N LYS A 177 -29.41 1.96 -17.15
CA LYS A 177 -28.62 3.08 -16.58
C LYS A 177 -28.95 3.30 -15.11
N VAL A 178 -27.94 3.38 -14.28
CA VAL A 178 -28.07 3.77 -12.87
C VAL A 178 -28.00 5.29 -12.81
N ILE A 179 -29.08 5.94 -12.36
CA ILE A 179 -29.10 7.40 -12.18
C ILE A 179 -28.83 7.69 -10.71
N SER A 180 -27.78 8.48 -10.44
CA SER A 180 -27.49 9.01 -9.12
C SER A 180 -28.61 9.96 -8.69
N PRO A 181 -29.08 9.92 -7.43
CA PRO A 181 -30.06 10.87 -6.90
C PRO A 181 -29.58 12.33 -6.92
N TYR A 182 -28.31 12.57 -7.21
CA TYR A 182 -27.70 13.92 -7.24
C TYR A 182 -27.56 14.52 -8.65
N GLY A 183 -28.24 13.95 -9.65
CA GLY A 183 -28.47 14.65 -10.93
C GLY A 183 -27.27 14.81 -11.87
N SER A 184 -26.15 14.09 -11.69
CA SER A 184 -25.06 14.13 -12.66
C SER A 184 -25.35 13.24 -13.88
N LYS A 185 -25.14 13.78 -15.08
CA LYS A 185 -25.38 13.09 -16.36
C LYS A 185 -24.36 12.00 -16.71
N GLU A 186 -23.36 11.75 -15.88
CA GLU A 186 -22.37 10.69 -16.08
C GLU A 186 -22.79 9.43 -15.35
N VAL A 187 -22.98 8.35 -16.09
CA VAL A 187 -23.16 7.00 -15.53
C VAL A 187 -21.80 6.59 -14.95
N ARG A 188 -21.63 6.76 -13.65
CA ARG A 188 -20.45 6.27 -12.94
C ARG A 188 -20.64 4.79 -12.64
N ASP A 189 -19.59 4.01 -12.87
CA ASP A 189 -19.51 2.62 -12.44
C ASP A 189 -19.55 2.58 -10.90
N PRO A 190 -20.58 1.96 -10.27
CA PRO A 190 -20.69 1.97 -8.81
C PRO A 190 -19.51 1.31 -8.10
N ASP A 191 -18.85 0.35 -8.73
CA ASP A 191 -17.70 -0.32 -8.15
C ASP A 191 -16.47 0.61 -8.14
N ARG A 192 -16.33 1.42 -9.19
CA ARG A 192 -15.29 2.46 -9.26
C ARG A 192 -15.49 3.57 -8.24
N GLU A 193 -16.75 3.92 -7.92
CA GLU A 193 -17.05 4.91 -6.87
C GLU A 193 -16.60 4.43 -5.48
N VAL A 194 -16.69 3.13 -5.17
CA VAL A 194 -16.25 2.57 -3.90
C VAL A 194 -14.74 2.70 -3.72
N ALA A 195 -13.95 2.37 -4.73
CA ALA A 195 -12.50 2.50 -4.65
C ALA A 195 -12.05 3.96 -4.61
N LEU A 196 -12.68 4.82 -5.43
CA LEU A 196 -12.42 6.26 -5.39
C LEU A 196 -12.75 6.84 -4.01
N PHE A 197 -13.87 6.43 -3.41
CA PHE A 197 -14.23 6.82 -2.05
C PHE A 197 -13.19 6.34 -1.03
N GLY A 198 -12.70 5.11 -1.16
CA GLY A 198 -11.65 4.54 -0.32
C GLY A 198 -10.36 5.35 -0.40
N LEU A 199 -9.86 5.65 -1.61
CA LEU A 199 -8.66 6.46 -1.82
C LEU A 199 -8.84 7.89 -1.29
N LYS A 200 -9.97 8.54 -1.59
CA LYS A 200 -10.29 9.88 -1.05
C LYS A 200 -10.32 9.90 0.47
N LYS A 201 -10.93 8.86 1.08
CA LYS A 201 -10.96 8.73 2.53
C LYS A 201 -9.56 8.57 3.13
N LEU A 202 -8.65 7.85 2.47
CA LEU A 202 -7.26 7.74 2.89
C LEU A 202 -6.56 9.10 2.77
N PHE A 203 -6.62 9.74 1.62
CA PHE A 203 -5.95 11.03 1.40
C PHE A 203 -6.45 12.15 2.32
N ASN A 204 -7.73 12.15 2.70
CA ASN A 204 -8.28 13.11 3.65
C ASN A 204 -7.84 12.88 5.11
N GLN A 205 -7.10 11.80 5.40
CA GLN A 205 -6.58 11.49 6.72
C GLN A 205 -5.07 11.76 6.85
N VAL A 206 -4.43 12.21 5.79
CA VAL A 206 -3.03 12.63 5.84
C VAL A 206 -2.93 14.13 6.07
N SER A 207 -1.79 14.57 6.59
CA SER A 207 -1.52 15.99 6.78
C SER A 207 -1.51 16.72 5.44
N LYS A 208 -1.79 18.03 5.50
CA LYS A 208 -1.73 18.88 4.31
C LYS A 208 -0.39 18.73 3.59
N ASP A 209 -0.43 18.65 2.28
CA ASP A 209 0.72 18.52 1.38
C ASP A 209 1.49 17.18 1.46
N ILE A 210 1.09 16.24 2.34
CA ILE A 210 1.80 14.97 2.51
C ILE A 210 1.88 14.17 1.20
N LEU A 211 0.79 14.08 0.44
CA LEU A 211 0.81 13.37 -0.84
C LEU A 211 1.83 13.98 -1.83
N SER A 212 1.98 15.31 -1.84
CA SER A 212 2.98 15.99 -2.66
C SER A 212 4.40 15.71 -2.18
N ILE A 213 4.61 15.68 -0.87
CA ILE A 213 5.89 15.33 -0.26
C ILE A 213 6.27 13.90 -0.67
N ASP A 214 5.36 12.95 -0.55
CA ASP A 214 5.55 11.56 -0.91
C ASP A 214 5.92 11.37 -2.38
N MET A 215 5.17 12.03 -3.28
CA MET A 215 5.45 11.95 -4.72
C MET A 215 6.83 12.50 -5.06
N ASN A 216 7.25 13.60 -4.42
CA ASN A 216 8.59 14.15 -4.58
C ASN A 216 9.66 13.24 -3.96
N ALA A 217 9.41 12.66 -2.78
CA ALA A 217 10.30 11.68 -2.16
C ALA A 217 10.56 10.50 -3.09
N CYS A 218 9.51 9.95 -3.70
CA CYS A 218 9.62 8.87 -4.67
C CYS A 218 10.48 9.25 -5.89
N MET A 219 10.26 10.43 -6.47
CA MET A 219 11.01 10.89 -7.65
C MET A 219 12.48 11.10 -7.37
N ASN A 220 12.81 11.59 -6.19
CA ASN A 220 14.17 11.95 -5.80
C ASN A 220 14.96 10.78 -5.19
N TYR A 221 14.29 9.67 -4.85
CA TYR A 221 14.94 8.52 -4.23
C TYR A 221 15.94 7.85 -5.17
N ARG A 222 17.16 7.68 -4.66
CA ARG A 222 18.22 6.88 -5.29
C ARG A 222 18.96 6.10 -4.21
N MET A 223 19.35 4.90 -4.57
CA MET A 223 20.09 3.96 -3.73
C MET A 223 21.34 3.51 -4.48
N ASP A 224 22.43 3.31 -3.77
CA ASP A 224 23.67 2.82 -4.36
C ASP A 224 23.53 1.35 -4.78
N ASP A 225 24.20 0.96 -5.86
CA ASP A 225 24.15 -0.42 -6.38
C ASP A 225 24.61 -1.47 -5.37
N SER A 226 25.55 -1.11 -4.49
CA SER A 226 26.01 -1.97 -3.40
C SER A 226 24.89 -2.27 -2.40
N ASP A 227 24.10 -1.27 -2.07
CA ASP A 227 23.01 -1.37 -1.11
C ASP A 227 21.85 -2.18 -1.69
N ILE A 228 21.51 -1.97 -2.97
CA ILE A 228 20.51 -2.77 -3.67
C ILE A 228 20.92 -4.25 -3.65
N LYS A 229 22.18 -4.56 -3.96
CA LYS A 229 22.71 -5.93 -3.97
C LYS A 229 22.80 -6.58 -2.59
N SER A 230 22.81 -5.78 -1.52
CA SER A 230 22.82 -6.29 -0.15
C SER A 230 21.46 -6.81 0.32
N ILE A 231 20.37 -6.43 -0.36
CA ILE A 231 19.02 -6.86 0.00
C ILE A 231 18.83 -8.33 -0.38
N ASN A 232 18.59 -9.15 0.63
CA ASN A 232 18.37 -10.59 0.46
C ASN A 232 16.89 -10.94 0.51
N ASN A 233 16.56 -12.15 0.01
CA ASN A 233 15.20 -12.73 0.10
C ASN A 233 14.11 -11.79 -0.44
N ILE A 234 14.42 -11.10 -1.56
CA ILE A 234 13.53 -10.12 -2.15
C ILE A 234 12.59 -10.76 -3.17
N ASN A 235 11.33 -10.38 -3.07
CA ASN A 235 10.26 -10.81 -3.96
C ASN A 235 9.54 -9.58 -4.52
N ILE A 236 9.41 -9.53 -5.84
CA ILE A 236 8.71 -8.47 -6.55
C ILE A 236 7.36 -9.02 -7.00
N LEU A 237 6.29 -8.41 -6.53
CA LEU A 237 4.92 -8.79 -6.83
C LEU A 237 4.28 -7.69 -7.67
N ILE A 238 3.72 -8.03 -8.81
CA ILE A 238 3.12 -7.06 -9.71
C ILE A 238 1.70 -7.48 -10.09
N GLY A 239 0.76 -6.57 -10.04
CA GLY A 239 -0.55 -6.75 -10.64
C GLY A 239 -0.42 -6.83 -12.16
N GLU A 240 -0.91 -7.89 -12.78
CA GLU A 240 -0.81 -8.10 -14.23
C GLU A 240 -1.44 -6.96 -15.04
N MET A 241 -2.46 -6.32 -14.47
CA MET A 241 -3.20 -5.21 -15.09
C MET A 241 -2.72 -3.83 -14.65
N ASP A 242 -1.61 -3.72 -13.90
CA ASP A 242 -1.07 -2.45 -13.42
C ASP A 242 -0.57 -1.58 -14.58
N LYS A 243 -1.10 -0.37 -14.69
CA LYS A 243 -0.71 0.63 -15.70
C LYS A 243 0.19 1.73 -15.14
N LEU A 244 0.40 1.77 -13.83
CA LEU A 244 1.26 2.75 -13.17
C LEU A 244 2.70 2.24 -13.07
N VAL A 245 2.88 0.91 -13.11
CA VAL A 245 4.18 0.24 -13.09
C VAL A 245 4.48 -0.32 -14.47
N SER A 246 5.67 -0.03 -14.98
CA SER A 246 6.11 -0.48 -16.31
C SER A 246 6.80 -1.85 -16.21
N GLU A 247 6.38 -2.84 -17.02
CA GLU A 247 7.05 -4.15 -17.08
C GLU A 247 8.56 -4.01 -17.38
N LYS A 248 8.93 -3.13 -18.31
CA LYS A 248 10.33 -2.85 -18.60
C LYS A 248 11.10 -2.39 -17.36
N LYS A 249 10.49 -1.54 -16.52
CA LYS A 249 11.11 -1.05 -15.28
C LYS A 249 11.22 -2.15 -14.22
N ILE A 250 10.29 -3.08 -14.21
CA ILE A 250 10.38 -4.27 -13.34
C ILE A 250 11.53 -5.16 -13.76
N ASP A 251 11.71 -5.41 -15.07
CA ASP A 251 12.85 -6.21 -15.58
C ASP A 251 14.19 -5.54 -15.25
N GLU A 252 14.28 -4.21 -15.45
CA GLU A 252 15.45 -3.42 -15.06
C GLU A 252 15.71 -3.55 -13.55
N MET A 253 14.69 -3.40 -12.73
CA MET A 253 14.77 -3.50 -11.26
C MET A 253 15.22 -4.88 -10.80
N ILE A 254 14.65 -5.96 -11.36
CA ILE A 254 15.05 -7.34 -11.04
C ILE A 254 16.55 -7.54 -11.32
N SER A 255 17.06 -6.98 -12.42
CA SER A 255 18.48 -7.10 -12.78
C SER A 255 19.44 -6.39 -11.82
N MET A 256 18.95 -5.45 -11.03
CA MET A 256 19.77 -4.74 -10.03
C MET A 256 20.01 -5.58 -8.77
N PHE A 257 19.08 -6.48 -8.43
CA PHE A 257 19.23 -7.36 -7.27
C PHE A 257 20.05 -8.61 -7.62
N GLY A 258 20.77 -9.13 -6.63
CA GLY A 258 21.53 -10.37 -6.81
C GLY A 258 20.65 -11.62 -7.01
N SER A 259 19.48 -11.63 -6.36
CA SER A 259 18.50 -12.71 -6.43
C SER A 259 17.10 -12.20 -6.12
N ALA A 260 16.39 -11.71 -7.10
CA ALA A 260 14.97 -11.32 -6.94
C ALA A 260 14.05 -12.34 -7.60
N GLN A 261 12.93 -12.64 -6.95
CA GLN A 261 11.86 -13.45 -7.52
C GLN A 261 10.72 -12.56 -7.98
N LEU A 262 10.19 -12.81 -9.20
CA LEU A 262 9.02 -12.12 -9.71
C LEU A 262 7.78 -13.00 -9.60
N LYS A 263 6.70 -12.44 -9.04
CA LYS A 263 5.37 -13.05 -9.06
C LYS A 263 4.35 -12.08 -9.65
N LYS A 264 3.57 -12.56 -10.61
CA LYS A 264 2.44 -11.80 -11.17
C LYS A 264 1.16 -12.16 -10.45
N MET A 265 0.39 -11.14 -10.06
CA MET A 265 -0.93 -11.27 -9.47
C MET A 265 -1.99 -11.12 -10.57
N GLU A 266 -2.68 -12.22 -10.89
CA GLU A 266 -3.62 -12.29 -11.99
C GLU A 266 -4.86 -11.42 -11.75
N GLY A 267 -5.28 -10.67 -12.77
CA GLY A 267 -6.54 -9.94 -12.80
C GLY A 267 -6.65 -8.74 -11.86
N VAL A 268 -5.55 -8.27 -11.26
CA VAL A 268 -5.48 -7.07 -10.42
C VAL A 268 -4.47 -6.06 -10.98
N ALA A 269 -4.63 -4.80 -10.61
CA ALA A 269 -3.74 -3.72 -11.00
C ALA A 269 -2.93 -3.18 -9.80
N HIS A 270 -2.89 -1.85 -9.63
CA HIS A 270 -2.00 -1.20 -8.65
C HIS A 270 -2.46 -1.33 -7.19
N PHE A 271 -3.74 -1.53 -6.95
CA PHE A 271 -4.32 -1.59 -5.60
C PHE A 271 -4.95 -2.97 -5.30
N PRO A 272 -4.17 -4.07 -5.30
CA PRO A 272 -4.70 -5.43 -5.16
C PRO A 272 -5.51 -5.63 -3.87
N PHE A 273 -5.18 -4.91 -2.80
CA PHE A 273 -5.93 -4.94 -1.54
C PHE A 273 -7.36 -4.36 -1.65
N PHE A 274 -7.63 -3.49 -2.64
CA PHE A 274 -8.98 -3.03 -2.96
C PHE A 274 -9.66 -3.89 -4.03
N GLU A 275 -8.89 -4.42 -4.97
CA GLU A 275 -9.41 -5.09 -6.16
C GLU A 275 -9.74 -6.56 -5.90
N ASP A 276 -8.79 -7.31 -5.36
CA ASP A 276 -8.94 -8.70 -4.96
C ASP A 276 -7.97 -9.06 -3.82
N PRO A 277 -8.36 -8.79 -2.55
CA PRO A 277 -7.53 -9.12 -1.40
C PRO A 277 -7.15 -10.61 -1.32
N LYS A 278 -7.95 -11.52 -1.90
CA LYS A 278 -7.66 -12.97 -1.88
C LYS A 278 -6.44 -13.31 -2.72
N VAL A 279 -6.33 -12.70 -3.91
CA VAL A 279 -5.16 -12.87 -4.79
C VAL A 279 -3.92 -12.35 -4.09
N LEU A 280 -3.98 -11.13 -3.49
CA LEU A 280 -2.86 -10.56 -2.75
C LEU A 280 -2.43 -11.47 -1.58
N ASN A 281 -3.37 -11.85 -0.72
CA ASN A 281 -3.08 -12.65 0.47
C ASN A 281 -2.48 -14.00 0.11
N LYS A 282 -3.03 -14.69 -0.90
CA LYS A 282 -2.47 -15.95 -1.39
C LYS A 282 -1.04 -15.78 -1.89
N THR A 283 -0.77 -14.73 -2.65
CA THR A 283 0.57 -14.46 -3.19
C THR A 283 1.57 -14.15 -2.07
N LEU A 284 1.16 -13.37 -1.06
CA LEU A 284 2.00 -13.10 0.11
C LEU A 284 2.28 -14.36 0.94
N GLU A 285 1.28 -15.21 1.14
CA GLU A 285 1.47 -16.51 1.81
C GLU A 285 2.47 -17.40 1.08
N GLU A 286 2.36 -17.51 -0.24
CA GLU A 286 3.30 -18.29 -1.06
C GLU A 286 4.73 -17.77 -0.94
N VAL A 287 4.89 -16.44 -0.88
CA VAL A 287 6.20 -15.81 -0.70
C VAL A 287 6.74 -16.08 0.69
N PHE A 288 5.99 -15.75 1.73
CA PHE A 288 6.47 -15.80 3.11
C PHE A 288 6.73 -17.24 3.59
N ASN A 289 5.89 -18.22 3.18
CA ASN A 289 6.09 -19.63 3.52
C ASN A 289 7.42 -20.22 3.02
N THR A 290 8.08 -19.56 2.06
CA THR A 290 9.41 -19.96 1.59
C THR A 290 10.50 -19.69 2.64
N TYR A 291 10.22 -18.85 3.62
CA TYR A 291 11.20 -18.33 4.59
C TYR A 291 10.84 -18.64 6.06
N ILE A 292 9.87 -19.51 6.30
CA ILE A 292 9.46 -19.99 7.65
C ILE A 292 10.27 -21.21 8.07
#